data_f2c20aa7e3f89271a25487ff1f364a99
#
_entry.id   f2c20aa7e3f89271a25487ff1f364a99
#
_cell.length_a   1.000
_cell.length_b   1.000
_cell.length_c   1.000
_cell.angle_alpha   90.00
_cell.angle_beta   90.00
_cell.angle_gamma   90.00
#
_symmetry.space_group_name_H-M   'P 1'
#
loop_
_entity.id
_entity.type
_entity.pdbx_description
1 polymer ?
#
loop_
_entity_poly.entity_id
_entity_poly.type
_entity_poly.pdbx_seq_one_letter_code
_entity_poly.pdbx_strand_id
1 'polypeptide(L)'
;MKRIALLIIAMLTLGFAAQAQSTFSKGTTTANLGLGIGGTLFDKDFSVLLPPLSVGIDHSVASGLFDGNGSIGVGGYLGAEVYRYKGFDSSVWSQTLVGPRGSLHYQFVDKLDTYFSLILGVNIISWNYNMKVADVAIKDKDTSARFGWGAHFGTRYYLSDRWAVMGEFGYGLTFLTLGATYRF
;
A
#
# COMPACT_ATOMS: atom_id res chain seq x y z
N MET A 1 -27.59 -14.54 4.24
CA MET A 1 -26.29 -14.71 4.89
C MET A 1 -25.72 -16.12 4.74
N LYS A 2 -26.42 -17.21 5.08
CA LYS A 2 -25.91 -18.60 4.92
C LYS A 2 -25.53 -19.00 3.49
N ARG A 3 -26.25 -18.50 2.46
CA ARG A 3 -25.99 -18.81 1.04
C ARG A 3 -24.73 -18.12 0.50
N ILE A 4 -24.39 -16.93 1.02
CA ILE A 4 -23.18 -16.20 0.65
C ILE A 4 -21.95 -16.86 1.29
N ALA A 5 -22.07 -17.30 2.54
CA ALA A 5 -21.00 -18.07 3.21
C ALA A 5 -20.73 -19.41 2.50
N LEU A 6 -21.75 -20.13 2.05
CA LEU A 6 -21.61 -21.37 1.27
C LEU A 6 -20.96 -21.12 -0.11
N LEU A 7 -21.25 -20.02 -0.78
CA LEU A 7 -20.60 -19.66 -2.05
C LEU A 7 -19.13 -19.31 -1.85
N ILE A 8 -18.79 -18.62 -0.77
CA ILE A 8 -17.38 -18.30 -0.42
C ILE A 8 -16.62 -19.59 -0.08
N ILE A 9 -17.22 -20.50 0.70
CA ILE A 9 -16.63 -21.80 1.02
C ILE A 9 -16.49 -22.67 -0.25
N ALA A 10 -17.48 -22.69 -1.13
CA ALA A 10 -17.41 -23.43 -2.39
C ALA A 10 -16.34 -22.86 -3.36
N MET A 11 -16.15 -21.54 -3.41
CA MET A 11 -15.04 -20.92 -4.16
C MET A 11 -13.67 -21.25 -3.56
N LEU A 12 -13.58 -21.39 -2.26
CA LEU A 12 -12.34 -21.78 -1.57
C LEU A 12 -11.99 -23.27 -1.76
N THR A 13 -12.98 -24.14 -1.96
CA THR A 13 -12.74 -25.59 -2.11
C THR A 13 -12.49 -26.07 -3.54
N LEU A 14 -12.86 -25.30 -4.54
CA LEU A 14 -12.66 -25.67 -5.96
C LEU A 14 -11.25 -25.37 -6.50
N GLY A 15 -10.36 -24.76 -5.71
CA GLY A 15 -9.02 -24.30 -6.14
C GLY A 15 -7.86 -25.27 -5.92
N PHE A 16 -8.04 -26.45 -5.32
CA PHE A 16 -6.93 -27.28 -4.82
C PHE A 16 -6.35 -28.30 -5.81
N ALA A 17 -6.68 -28.30 -7.09
CA ALA A 17 -6.29 -29.36 -8.02
C ALA A 17 -5.38 -28.95 -9.20
N ALA A 18 -4.93 -27.70 -9.30
CA ALA A 18 -3.96 -27.31 -10.32
C ALA A 18 -2.62 -26.98 -9.65
N GLN A 19 -1.51 -27.56 -10.12
CA GLN A 19 -0.18 -27.04 -9.81
C GLN A 19 -0.09 -25.65 -10.45
N ALA A 20 -0.50 -24.64 -9.70
CA ALA A 20 -0.47 -23.26 -10.14
C ALA A 20 0.98 -22.85 -10.36
N GLN A 21 1.32 -22.44 -11.57
CA GLN A 21 2.61 -21.82 -11.83
C GLN A 21 2.70 -20.56 -10.99
N SER A 22 3.65 -20.50 -10.04
CA SER A 22 3.76 -19.41 -9.08
C SER A 22 3.84 -18.05 -9.78
N THR A 23 2.89 -17.15 -9.49
CA THR A 23 2.82 -15.81 -10.07
C THR A 23 3.96 -14.92 -9.60
N PHE A 24 4.56 -15.22 -8.43
CA PHE A 24 5.68 -14.49 -7.84
C PHE A 24 6.81 -15.46 -7.46
N SER A 25 7.42 -16.11 -8.48
CA SER A 25 8.55 -17.02 -8.31
C SER A 25 9.88 -16.28 -8.21
N LYS A 26 10.93 -16.97 -7.73
CA LYS A 26 12.29 -16.41 -7.60
C LYS A 26 12.76 -15.75 -8.89
N GLY A 27 13.25 -14.51 -8.78
CA GLY A 27 13.68 -13.68 -9.90
C GLY A 27 12.59 -12.78 -10.48
N THR A 28 11.31 -12.99 -10.12
CA THR A 28 10.22 -12.09 -10.53
C THR A 28 10.37 -10.74 -9.85
N THR A 29 10.22 -9.66 -10.62
CA THR A 29 10.15 -8.29 -10.12
C THR A 29 8.80 -7.69 -10.44
N THR A 30 8.19 -7.01 -9.49
CA THR A 30 6.93 -6.29 -9.69
C THR A 30 7.06 -4.84 -9.26
N ALA A 31 6.40 -3.95 -10.01
CA ALA A 31 6.18 -2.56 -9.62
C ALA A 31 4.69 -2.35 -9.32
N ASN A 32 4.40 -1.69 -8.22
CA ASN A 32 3.05 -1.42 -7.73
C ASN A 32 2.79 0.07 -7.76
N LEU A 33 1.60 0.47 -8.20
CA LEU A 33 1.09 1.84 -8.10
C LEU A 33 -0.24 1.78 -7.36
N GLY A 34 -0.36 2.50 -6.25
CA GLY A 34 -1.51 2.47 -5.38
C GLY A 34 -2.10 3.85 -5.10
N LEU A 35 -3.43 3.90 -5.06
CA LEU A 35 -4.24 5.00 -4.56
C LEU A 35 -4.87 4.55 -3.26
N GLY A 36 -4.62 5.29 -2.17
CA GLY A 36 -5.00 4.87 -0.84
C GLY A 36 -6.08 5.72 -0.18
N ILE A 37 -6.62 5.18 0.89
CA ILE A 37 -7.46 5.87 1.85
C ILE A 37 -6.69 5.89 3.17
N GLY A 38 -6.30 7.09 3.61
CA GLY A 38 -5.60 7.33 4.88
C GLY A 38 -6.54 7.81 5.97
N GLY A 39 -6.05 7.81 7.23
CA GLY A 39 -6.83 8.27 8.37
C GLY A 39 -7.29 9.72 8.27
N THR A 40 -6.47 10.59 7.73
CA THR A 40 -6.74 12.03 7.54
C THR A 40 -7.86 12.31 6.54
N LEU A 41 -8.19 11.35 5.66
CA LEU A 41 -9.23 11.52 4.62
C LEU A 41 -10.64 11.66 5.23
N PHE A 42 -10.85 11.11 6.42
CA PHE A 42 -12.13 11.18 7.14
C PHE A 42 -12.20 12.31 8.17
N ASP A 43 -11.12 13.09 8.32
CA ASP A 43 -11.13 14.23 9.21
C ASP A 43 -11.76 15.43 8.49
N LYS A 44 -12.91 15.90 9.04
CA LYS A 44 -13.70 17.03 8.51
C LYS A 44 -12.92 18.34 8.47
N ASP A 45 -11.88 18.48 9.30
CA ASP A 45 -11.06 19.68 9.40
C ASP A 45 -9.99 19.76 8.31
N PHE A 46 -9.86 18.70 7.50
CA PHE A 46 -8.94 18.64 6.37
C PHE A 46 -9.68 18.57 5.03
N SER A 47 -9.05 19.09 4.01
CA SER A 47 -9.41 18.89 2.60
C SER A 47 -8.23 18.26 1.85
N VAL A 48 -8.53 17.29 1.00
CA VAL A 48 -7.53 16.55 0.24
C VAL A 48 -6.96 17.43 -0.87
N LEU A 49 -5.63 17.60 -0.91
CA LEU A 49 -4.90 18.19 -2.03
C LEU A 49 -4.26 17.12 -2.91
N LEU A 50 -3.64 16.12 -2.28
CA LEU A 50 -3.13 14.91 -2.89
C LEU A 50 -3.61 13.73 -2.06
N PRO A 51 -4.48 12.88 -2.59
CA PRO A 51 -4.84 11.64 -1.88
C PRO A 51 -3.61 10.77 -1.67
N PRO A 52 -3.63 9.84 -0.72
CA PRO A 52 -2.51 8.94 -0.52
C PRO A 52 -2.16 8.20 -1.81
N LEU A 53 -0.96 8.43 -2.33
CA LEU A 53 -0.39 7.73 -3.47
C LEU A 53 0.82 6.93 -3.01
N SER A 54 0.99 5.74 -3.56
CA SER A 54 2.14 4.91 -3.27
C SER A 54 2.72 4.25 -4.51
N VAL A 55 4.03 4.09 -4.50
CA VAL A 55 4.76 3.23 -5.43
C VAL A 55 5.58 2.23 -4.62
N GLY A 56 5.65 1.00 -5.11
CA GLY A 56 6.42 -0.07 -4.50
C GLY A 56 7.10 -0.93 -5.54
N ILE A 57 8.23 -1.50 -5.18
CA ILE A 57 8.92 -2.53 -5.96
C ILE A 57 9.11 -3.72 -5.05
N ASP A 58 8.78 -4.92 -5.54
CA ASP A 58 9.07 -6.19 -4.88
C ASP A 58 9.87 -7.08 -5.83
N HIS A 59 10.98 -7.64 -5.35
CA HIS A 59 11.79 -8.64 -6.05
C HIS A 59 11.78 -9.94 -5.27
N SER A 60 11.40 -11.04 -5.94
CA SER A 60 11.35 -12.36 -5.31
C SER A 60 12.75 -12.94 -5.18
N VAL A 61 13.24 -13.07 -3.95
CA VAL A 61 14.57 -13.62 -3.61
C VAL A 61 14.55 -15.12 -3.33
N ALA A 62 13.40 -15.65 -2.92
CA ALA A 62 13.19 -17.08 -2.65
C ALA A 62 11.78 -17.50 -3.04
N SER A 63 11.63 -18.72 -3.51
CA SER A 63 10.35 -19.36 -3.81
C SER A 63 10.40 -20.85 -3.49
N GLY A 64 9.26 -21.54 -3.59
CA GLY A 64 9.15 -22.95 -3.24
C GLY A 64 8.97 -23.20 -1.75
N LEU A 65 8.59 -22.20 -0.97
CA LEU A 65 8.24 -22.32 0.43
C LEU A 65 6.80 -22.86 0.56
N PHE A 66 6.46 -23.42 1.74
CA PHE A 66 5.08 -23.86 2.07
C PHE A 66 4.46 -24.71 0.95
N ASP A 67 5.02 -25.89 0.72
CA ASP A 67 4.56 -26.86 -0.30
C ASP A 67 4.65 -26.33 -1.74
N GLY A 68 5.59 -25.41 -1.99
CA GLY A 68 5.85 -24.86 -3.33
C GLY A 68 5.12 -23.56 -3.66
N ASN A 69 4.11 -23.17 -2.85
CA ASN A 69 3.24 -22.04 -3.14
C ASN A 69 3.69 -20.71 -2.49
N GLY A 70 4.72 -20.76 -1.65
CA GLY A 70 5.23 -19.59 -0.92
C GLY A 70 6.48 -18.99 -1.54
N SER A 71 6.65 -17.67 -1.39
CA SER A 71 7.84 -16.94 -1.79
C SER A 71 8.11 -15.74 -0.89
N ILE A 72 9.37 -15.27 -0.89
CA ILE A 72 9.81 -14.08 -0.14
C ILE A 72 10.20 -13.02 -1.14
N GLY A 73 9.64 -11.82 -0.96
CA GLY A 73 9.98 -10.61 -1.69
C GLY A 73 10.75 -9.63 -0.82
N VAL A 74 11.65 -8.89 -1.46
CA VAL A 74 12.33 -7.73 -0.88
C VAL A 74 12.27 -6.58 -1.87
N GLY A 75 12.18 -5.35 -1.38
CA GLY A 75 12.06 -4.21 -2.25
C GLY A 75 12.01 -2.88 -1.52
N GLY A 76 11.30 -1.92 -2.08
CA GLY A 76 11.16 -0.58 -1.56
C GLY A 76 9.74 -0.06 -1.67
N TYR A 77 9.43 0.91 -0.82
CA TYR A 77 8.16 1.59 -0.76
C TYR A 77 8.36 3.10 -0.64
N LEU A 78 7.56 3.85 -1.36
CA LEU A 78 7.40 5.29 -1.24
C LEU A 78 5.91 5.61 -1.31
N GLY A 79 5.41 6.29 -0.30
CA GLY A 79 4.04 6.79 -0.29
C GLY A 79 3.99 8.22 0.22
N ALA A 80 3.07 9.02 -0.32
CA ALA A 80 2.90 10.41 0.07
C ALA A 80 1.43 10.84 0.01
N GLU A 81 1.06 11.77 0.90
CA GLU A 81 -0.25 12.41 0.94
C GLU A 81 -0.12 13.89 1.33
N VAL A 82 -1.05 14.73 0.88
CA VAL A 82 -1.06 16.16 1.18
C VAL A 82 -2.49 16.62 1.45
N TYR A 83 -2.68 17.34 2.56
CA TYR A 83 -3.95 17.87 3.00
C TYR A 83 -3.85 19.36 3.34
N ARG A 84 -4.96 20.08 3.16
CA ARG A 84 -5.13 21.45 3.62
C ARG A 84 -5.98 21.45 4.87
N TYR A 85 -5.49 22.10 5.93
CA TYR A 85 -6.26 22.36 7.14
C TYR A 85 -7.24 23.51 6.92
N LYS A 86 -8.51 23.33 7.27
CA LYS A 86 -9.58 24.32 7.04
C LYS A 86 -9.65 25.42 8.11
N GLY A 87 -9.04 25.20 9.27
CA GLY A 87 -9.13 26.11 10.42
C GLY A 87 -8.23 27.35 10.35
N PHE A 88 -7.17 27.35 9.50
CA PHE A 88 -6.25 28.47 9.30
C PHE A 88 -6.01 28.67 7.80
N ASP A 89 -5.99 29.94 7.37
CA ASP A 89 -5.76 30.28 5.97
C ASP A 89 -4.49 29.64 5.43
N SER A 90 -4.69 28.75 4.44
CA SER A 90 -3.62 28.13 3.64
C SER A 90 -2.62 27.23 4.38
N SER A 91 -2.94 26.69 5.56
CA SER A 91 -2.07 25.70 6.21
C SER A 91 -2.14 24.35 5.50
N VAL A 92 -0.97 23.80 5.18
CA VAL A 92 -0.83 22.53 4.44
C VAL A 92 -0.05 21.53 5.27
N TRP A 93 -0.61 20.34 5.41
CA TRP A 93 0.02 19.19 6.03
C TRP A 93 0.38 18.16 4.96
N SER A 94 1.58 17.62 5.03
CA SER A 94 2.02 16.54 4.15
C SER A 94 2.74 15.46 4.94
N GLN A 95 2.57 14.23 4.49
CA GLN A 95 3.25 13.05 5.04
C GLN A 95 3.85 12.22 3.92
N THR A 96 5.07 11.73 4.13
CA THR A 96 5.77 10.83 3.22
C THR A 96 6.39 9.69 4.02
N LEU A 97 6.09 8.45 3.64
CA LEU A 97 6.72 7.25 4.17
C LEU A 97 7.60 6.64 3.08
N VAL A 98 8.88 6.48 3.38
CA VAL A 98 9.84 5.83 2.46
C VAL A 98 10.70 4.83 3.21
N GLY A 99 10.93 3.66 2.63
CA GLY A 99 11.79 2.65 3.23
C GLY A 99 11.82 1.31 2.48
N PRO A 100 12.71 0.41 2.93
CA PRO A 100 12.70 -0.97 2.50
C PRO A 100 11.37 -1.66 2.85
N ARG A 101 10.98 -2.59 1.98
CA ARG A 101 9.80 -3.43 2.11
C ARG A 101 10.23 -4.89 2.03
N GLY A 102 9.77 -5.71 2.97
CA GLY A 102 9.84 -7.17 2.92
C GLY A 102 8.44 -7.74 2.78
N SER A 103 8.28 -8.80 1.99
CA SER A 103 6.97 -9.42 1.77
C SER A 103 7.06 -10.94 1.79
N LEU A 104 6.04 -11.57 2.35
CA LEU A 104 5.83 -13.01 2.33
C LEU A 104 4.59 -13.27 1.48
N HIS A 105 4.78 -13.99 0.39
CA HIS A 105 3.74 -14.30 -0.58
C HIS A 105 3.26 -15.73 -0.45
N TYR A 106 1.97 -15.93 -0.74
CA TYR A 106 1.39 -17.26 -0.86
C TYR A 106 0.33 -17.27 -1.97
N GLN A 107 0.43 -18.22 -2.87
CA GLN A 107 -0.50 -18.39 -3.96
C GLN A 107 -1.54 -19.47 -3.63
N PHE A 108 -2.77 -19.05 -3.38
CA PHE A 108 -3.89 -19.97 -3.10
C PHE A 108 -4.51 -20.57 -4.36
N VAL A 109 -4.61 -19.77 -5.41
CA VAL A 109 -5.19 -20.17 -6.71
C VAL A 109 -4.42 -19.49 -7.84
N ASP A 110 -4.63 -19.98 -9.06
CA ASP A 110 -4.02 -19.41 -10.26
C ASP A 110 -4.32 -17.91 -10.38
N LYS A 111 -3.32 -17.14 -10.80
CA LYS A 111 -3.37 -15.70 -11.02
C LYS A 111 -3.64 -14.85 -9.76
N LEU A 112 -3.81 -15.45 -8.58
CA LEU A 112 -4.01 -14.73 -7.34
C LEU A 112 -2.77 -14.85 -6.45
N ASP A 113 -2.00 -13.79 -6.37
CA ASP A 113 -0.89 -13.64 -5.43
C ASP A 113 -1.38 -12.92 -4.18
N THR A 114 -1.29 -13.56 -3.02
CA THR A 114 -1.58 -12.93 -1.73
C THR A 114 -0.29 -12.75 -0.96
N TYR A 115 -0.21 -11.68 -0.17
CA TYR A 115 1.01 -11.41 0.58
C TYR A 115 0.75 -10.64 1.86
N PHE A 116 1.67 -10.82 2.79
CA PHE A 116 1.86 -9.94 3.92
C PHE A 116 3.15 -9.16 3.73
N SER A 117 3.14 -7.84 3.94
CA SER A 117 4.33 -7.01 3.80
C SER A 117 4.58 -6.13 5.01
N LEU A 118 5.87 -5.91 5.29
CA LEU A 118 6.36 -4.99 6.29
C LEU A 118 7.22 -3.93 5.62
N ILE A 119 7.01 -2.68 6.02
CA ILE A 119 7.78 -1.52 5.60
C ILE A 119 8.43 -0.96 6.86
N LEU A 120 9.73 -0.74 6.82
CA LEU A 120 10.49 -0.06 7.87
C LEU A 120 11.21 1.12 7.22
N GLY A 121 11.11 2.33 7.78
CA GLY A 121 11.69 3.46 7.09
C GLY A 121 11.60 4.77 7.85
N VAL A 122 11.51 5.84 7.07
CA VAL A 122 11.41 7.20 7.58
C VAL A 122 10.05 7.78 7.19
N ASN A 123 9.38 8.33 8.19
CA ASN A 123 8.15 9.09 8.03
C ASN A 123 8.49 10.58 8.16
N ILE A 124 8.35 11.32 7.06
CA ILE A 124 8.60 12.74 6.95
C ILE A 124 7.25 13.45 7.00
N ILE A 125 7.07 14.30 8.00
CA ILE A 125 5.85 15.09 8.20
C ILE A 125 6.21 16.56 8.12
N SER A 126 5.51 17.33 7.28
CA SER A 126 5.69 18.76 7.15
C SER A 126 4.39 19.49 7.37
N TRP A 127 4.46 20.56 8.18
CA TRP A 127 3.43 21.56 8.36
C TRP A 127 3.90 22.88 7.78
N ASN A 128 3.11 23.46 6.88
CA ASN A 128 3.31 24.80 6.39
C ASN A 128 2.16 25.65 6.93
N TYR A 129 2.48 26.58 7.83
CA TYR A 129 1.52 27.50 8.43
C TYR A 129 1.53 28.81 7.65
N ASN A 130 0.35 29.25 7.21
CA ASN A 130 0.14 30.59 6.69
C ASN A 130 -1.05 31.19 7.43
N MET A 131 -0.77 32.13 8.33
CA MET A 131 -1.78 32.81 9.11
C MET A 131 -1.67 34.33 8.86
N LYS A 132 -2.80 34.99 8.64
CA LYS A 132 -2.88 36.45 8.61
C LYS A 132 -3.50 36.95 9.92
N VAL A 133 -2.79 37.78 10.65
CA VAL A 133 -3.29 38.45 11.84
C VAL A 133 -3.13 39.96 11.64
N ALA A 134 -4.24 40.70 11.53
CA ALA A 134 -4.25 42.16 11.37
C ALA A 134 -3.26 42.65 10.30
N ASP A 135 -3.39 42.18 9.07
CA ASP A 135 -2.55 42.48 7.88
C ASP A 135 -1.10 42.02 7.95
N VAL A 136 -0.68 41.36 9.01
CA VAL A 136 0.66 40.73 9.08
C VAL A 136 0.54 39.25 8.69
N ALA A 137 1.22 38.87 7.61
CA ALA A 137 1.31 37.47 7.19
C ALA A 137 2.41 36.74 8.01
N ILE A 138 2.02 35.80 8.86
CA ILE A 138 2.93 34.92 9.57
C ILE A 138 3.04 33.64 8.76
N LYS A 139 4.25 33.33 8.30
CA LYS A 139 4.56 32.10 7.59
C LYS A 139 5.58 31.32 8.40
N ASP A 140 5.28 30.08 8.70
CA ASP A 140 6.23 29.18 9.35
C ASP A 140 6.14 27.79 8.72
N LYS A 141 7.25 27.07 8.76
CA LYS A 141 7.35 25.71 8.24
C LYS A 141 8.06 24.85 9.25
N ASP A 142 7.37 23.83 9.72
CA ASP A 142 7.97 22.78 10.54
C ASP A 142 8.04 21.47 9.74
N THR A 143 9.19 20.81 9.80
CA THR A 143 9.40 19.51 9.15
C THR A 143 10.12 18.59 10.12
N SER A 144 9.53 17.45 10.39
CA SER A 144 10.09 16.40 11.24
C SER A 144 10.26 15.10 10.47
N ALA A 145 11.38 14.42 10.71
CA ALA A 145 11.62 13.07 10.23
C ALA A 145 11.74 12.13 11.43
N ARG A 146 10.99 11.04 11.40
CA ARG A 146 10.98 10.05 12.48
C ARG A 146 10.91 8.65 11.93
N PHE A 147 11.19 7.65 12.76
CA PHE A 147 10.98 6.26 12.39
C PHE A 147 9.54 6.06 11.93
N GLY A 148 9.38 5.44 10.77
CA GLY A 148 8.12 5.08 10.17
C GLY A 148 8.06 3.59 9.86
N TRP A 149 6.89 3.01 9.96
CA TRP A 149 6.67 1.63 9.61
C TRP A 149 5.27 1.44 9.02
N GLY A 150 5.10 0.35 8.28
CA GLY A 150 3.81 -0.08 7.77
C GLY A 150 3.74 -1.59 7.70
N ALA A 151 2.52 -2.13 7.83
CA ALA A 151 2.23 -3.55 7.71
C ALA A 151 0.95 -3.71 6.91
N HIS A 152 1.01 -4.43 5.79
CA HIS A 152 -0.13 -4.61 4.90
C HIS A 152 -0.35 -6.07 4.57
N PHE A 153 -1.60 -6.48 4.57
CA PHE A 153 -2.06 -7.69 3.90
C PHE A 153 -2.58 -7.28 2.51
N GLY A 154 -2.03 -7.90 1.48
CA GLY A 154 -2.33 -7.54 0.10
C GLY A 154 -2.69 -8.72 -0.77
N THR A 155 -3.31 -8.39 -1.89
CA THR A 155 -3.63 -9.34 -2.94
C THR A 155 -3.43 -8.71 -4.31
N ARG A 156 -2.98 -9.51 -5.28
CA ARG A 156 -2.84 -9.16 -6.70
C ARG A 156 -3.56 -10.20 -7.53
N TYR A 157 -4.49 -9.78 -8.36
CA TYR A 157 -5.14 -10.63 -9.32
C TYR A 157 -4.64 -10.29 -10.74
N TYR A 158 -3.93 -11.21 -11.36
CA TYR A 158 -3.32 -11.04 -12.68
C TYR A 158 -4.39 -11.17 -13.78
N LEU A 159 -4.63 -10.07 -14.50
CA LEU A 159 -5.51 -10.00 -15.66
C LEU A 159 -4.80 -10.51 -16.93
N SER A 160 -3.48 -10.36 -16.96
CA SER A 160 -2.60 -10.86 -18.01
C SER A 160 -1.28 -11.32 -17.39
N ASP A 161 -0.33 -11.78 -18.21
CA ASP A 161 0.99 -12.22 -17.73
C ASP A 161 1.77 -11.10 -17.03
N ARG A 162 1.49 -9.84 -17.30
CA ARG A 162 2.23 -8.70 -16.78
C ARG A 162 1.43 -7.77 -15.90
N TRP A 163 0.11 -7.69 -16.07
CA TRP A 163 -0.72 -6.72 -15.37
C TRP A 163 -1.65 -7.38 -14.36
N ALA A 164 -1.66 -6.83 -13.17
CA ALA A 164 -2.60 -7.22 -12.13
C ALA A 164 -3.30 -5.98 -11.54
N VAL A 165 -4.51 -6.18 -11.04
CA VAL A 165 -5.15 -5.27 -10.08
C VAL A 165 -4.69 -5.67 -8.69
N MET A 166 -4.49 -4.70 -7.80
CA MET A 166 -4.06 -4.96 -6.44
C MET A 166 -4.95 -4.26 -5.41
N GLY A 167 -5.02 -4.88 -4.24
CA GLY A 167 -5.59 -4.29 -3.04
C GLY A 167 -4.71 -4.60 -1.84
N GLU A 168 -4.50 -3.61 -0.97
CA GLU A 168 -3.78 -3.75 0.30
C GLU A 168 -4.63 -3.19 1.42
N PHE A 169 -4.64 -3.87 2.55
CA PHE A 169 -5.28 -3.44 3.78
C PHE A 169 -4.29 -3.57 4.94
N GLY A 170 -4.21 -2.57 5.80
CA GLY A 170 -3.28 -2.63 6.91
C GLY A 170 -3.05 -1.30 7.61
N TYR A 171 -1.82 -1.11 8.04
CA TYR A 171 -1.37 0.06 8.78
C TYR A 171 -0.15 0.69 8.10
N GLY A 172 -0.07 2.01 8.11
CA GLY A 172 1.04 2.78 7.55
C GLY A 172 0.58 4.17 7.14
N LEU A 173 0.94 4.59 5.92
CA LEU A 173 0.42 5.83 5.32
C LEU A 173 -1.09 5.70 5.03
N THR A 174 -1.53 4.52 4.61
CA THR A 174 -2.91 4.20 4.26
C THR A 174 -3.38 2.96 5.02
N PHE A 175 -4.68 2.83 5.24
CA PHE A 175 -5.26 1.60 5.74
C PHE A 175 -5.92 0.75 4.64
N LEU A 176 -6.28 1.35 3.52
CA LEU A 176 -6.75 0.67 2.32
C LEU A 176 -6.09 1.28 1.09
N THR A 177 -5.53 0.46 0.23
CA THR A 177 -4.94 0.88 -1.05
C THR A 177 -5.51 0.01 -2.16
N LEU A 178 -5.93 0.63 -3.24
CA LEU A 178 -6.30 -0.04 -4.48
C LEU A 178 -5.36 0.43 -5.59
N GLY A 179 -5.01 -0.47 -6.51
CA GLY A 179 -4.03 -0.09 -7.52
C GLY A 179 -3.78 -1.13 -8.59
N ALA A 180 -2.67 -0.96 -9.25
CA ALA A 180 -2.19 -1.84 -10.31
C ALA A 180 -0.75 -2.29 -10.02
N THR A 181 -0.46 -3.51 -10.48
CA THR A 181 0.88 -4.10 -10.45
C THR A 181 1.31 -4.43 -11.87
N TYR A 182 2.56 -4.12 -12.18
CA TYR A 182 3.24 -4.56 -13.39
C TYR A 182 4.35 -5.55 -13.03
N ARG A 183 4.40 -6.68 -13.74
CA ARG A 183 5.43 -7.71 -13.62
C ARG A 183 6.40 -7.63 -14.81
N PHE A 184 7.68 -7.55 -14.49
CA PHE A 184 8.77 -7.51 -15.49
C PHE A 184 9.17 -8.89 -15.96
#